data_406abafbee566dc030a08fd485c64310
#
_entry.id   406abafbee566dc030a08fd485c64310
#
_cell.length_a   1.000
_cell.length_b   1.000
_cell.length_c   1.000
_cell.angle_alpha   90.00
_cell.angle_beta   90.00
_cell.angle_gamma   90.00
#
_symmetry.space_group_name_H-M   'P 1'
#
loop_
_entity.id
_entity.type
_entity.pdbx_description
1 polymer ?
#
loop_
_entity_poly.entity_id
_entity_poly.type
_entity_poly.pdbx_seq_one_letter_code
_entity_poly.pdbx_strand_id
1 'polypeptide(L)'
;MEDLIEMLKRHEGEVVTNGRHLIYKCSAGHWTIGIGRNVDVNGGLGLSDKEVDFLLEQDIERVIKELSTEYDWFNDLDDVRKDAMIDISFNIGATRLRKFVLALDAMATADYKIAAEEFLDSDWSRQVKGRSAELAHMIATGEYPE
;
A
#
# COMPACT_ATOMS: atom_id res chain seq x y z
N MET A 1 -0.70 -34.99 15.85
CA MET A 1 -0.67 -35.51 14.46
C MET A 1 -0.47 -34.32 13.53
N GLU A 2 0.50 -34.44 12.63
CA GLU A 2 0.76 -33.41 11.62
C GLU A 2 -0.40 -33.35 10.61
N ASP A 3 -0.94 -32.18 10.32
CA ASP A 3 -1.94 -32.03 9.27
C ASP A 3 -1.29 -31.80 7.90
N LEU A 4 -2.10 -31.75 6.83
CA LEU A 4 -1.60 -31.59 5.47
C LEU A 4 -0.86 -30.26 5.29
N ILE A 5 -1.35 -29.18 5.91
CA ILE A 5 -0.73 -27.87 5.80
C ILE A 5 0.67 -27.89 6.39
N GLU A 6 0.81 -28.42 7.60
CA GLU A 6 2.10 -28.54 8.28
C GLU A 6 3.07 -29.44 7.49
N MET A 7 2.55 -30.54 6.94
CA MET A 7 3.34 -31.43 6.11
C MET A 7 3.86 -30.72 4.86
N LEU A 8 3.01 -29.96 4.15
CA LEU A 8 3.43 -29.22 2.96
C LEU A 8 4.45 -28.14 3.28
N LYS A 9 4.27 -27.41 4.38
CA LYS A 9 5.26 -26.43 4.85
C LYS A 9 6.61 -27.07 5.09
N ARG A 10 6.63 -28.24 5.69
CA ARG A 10 7.87 -28.97 5.97
C ARG A 10 8.51 -29.52 4.69
N HIS A 11 7.72 -30.05 3.76
CA HIS A 11 8.23 -30.60 2.49
C HIS A 11 8.74 -29.50 1.54
N GLU A 12 7.95 -28.45 1.34
CA GLU A 12 8.31 -27.37 0.42
C GLU A 12 9.35 -26.42 1.01
N GLY A 13 9.33 -26.28 2.34
CA GLY A 13 10.13 -25.28 3.02
C GLY A 13 9.59 -23.88 2.75
N GLU A 14 10.23 -22.91 3.36
CA GLU A 14 9.87 -21.51 3.15
C GLU A 14 11.11 -20.63 3.31
N VAL A 15 11.16 -19.52 2.57
CA VAL A 15 12.22 -18.53 2.69
C VAL A 15 11.62 -17.29 3.35
N VAL A 16 12.02 -17.07 4.62
CA VAL A 16 11.53 -15.97 5.44
C VAL A 16 12.68 -15.06 5.81
N THR A 17 12.53 -13.77 5.57
CA THR A 17 13.50 -12.74 5.90
C THR A 17 12.82 -11.69 6.78
N ASN A 18 13.32 -11.49 7.99
CA ASN A 18 12.72 -10.55 8.96
C ASN A 18 11.22 -10.79 9.18
N GLY A 19 10.81 -12.06 9.26
CA GLY A 19 9.41 -12.45 9.46
C GLY A 19 8.52 -12.32 8.23
N ARG A 20 9.09 -12.04 7.06
CA ARG A 20 8.34 -11.83 5.81
C ARG A 20 8.72 -12.88 4.77
N HIS A 21 7.72 -13.31 4.00
CA HIS A 21 7.94 -14.17 2.84
C HIS A 21 8.25 -13.31 1.62
N LEU A 22 9.50 -13.39 1.16
CA LEU A 22 9.93 -12.69 -0.06
C LEU A 22 10.03 -13.68 -1.20
N ILE A 23 10.09 -13.18 -2.43
CA ILE A 23 10.31 -14.05 -3.59
C ILE A 23 11.72 -14.63 -3.55
N TYR A 24 11.84 -15.86 -4.04
CA TYR A 24 13.13 -16.54 -4.16
C TYR A 24 13.11 -17.44 -5.41
N LYS A 25 14.28 -17.85 -5.88
CA LYS A 25 14.36 -18.82 -6.97
C LYS A 25 14.36 -20.23 -6.38
N CYS A 26 13.43 -21.08 -6.86
CA CYS A 26 13.40 -22.50 -6.50
C CYS A 26 14.56 -23.25 -7.17
N SER A 27 14.71 -24.53 -6.87
CA SER A 27 15.79 -25.38 -7.42
C SER A 27 15.73 -25.47 -8.97
N ALA A 28 14.55 -25.30 -9.57
CA ALA A 28 14.36 -25.26 -11.02
C ALA A 28 14.58 -23.87 -11.63
N GLY A 29 14.93 -22.86 -10.84
CA GLY A 29 15.24 -21.52 -11.33
C GLY A 29 14.02 -20.63 -11.53
N HIS A 30 12.86 -20.97 -10.97
CA HIS A 30 11.64 -20.19 -11.07
C HIS A 30 11.43 -19.29 -9.85
N TRP A 31 10.96 -18.05 -10.09
CA TRP A 31 10.58 -17.16 -9.01
C TRP A 31 9.39 -17.72 -8.24
N THR A 32 9.53 -17.86 -6.94
CA THR A 32 8.63 -18.57 -6.05
C THR A 32 8.36 -17.72 -4.80
N ILE A 33 7.18 -17.85 -4.20
CA ILE A 33 6.84 -17.17 -2.96
C ILE A 33 6.04 -18.10 -2.05
N GLY A 34 6.15 -17.85 -0.73
CA GLY A 34 5.39 -18.61 0.27
C GLY A 34 5.78 -20.07 0.28
N ILE A 35 4.77 -20.94 0.30
CA ILE A 35 4.95 -22.39 0.34
C ILE A 35 4.93 -22.95 -1.09
N GLY A 36 6.01 -22.69 -1.82
CA GLY A 36 6.20 -23.28 -3.16
C GLY A 36 5.35 -22.69 -4.28
N ARG A 37 4.75 -21.51 -4.12
CA ARG A 37 3.95 -20.91 -5.18
C ARG A 37 4.85 -20.31 -6.27
N ASN A 38 4.87 -20.95 -7.45
CA ASN A 38 5.60 -20.43 -8.61
C ASN A 38 4.87 -19.20 -9.18
N VAL A 39 5.51 -18.05 -9.11
CA VAL A 39 4.98 -16.76 -9.61
C VAL A 39 5.78 -16.21 -10.78
N ASP A 40 6.60 -17.06 -11.39
CA ASP A 40 7.44 -16.69 -12.53
C ASP A 40 6.61 -16.43 -13.78
N VAL A 41 6.99 -15.44 -14.55
CA VAL A 41 6.36 -15.12 -15.84
C VAL A 41 6.48 -16.31 -16.81
N ASN A 42 7.50 -17.14 -16.65
CA ASN A 42 7.76 -18.32 -17.48
C ASN A 42 7.06 -19.56 -16.91
N GLY A 43 5.75 -19.63 -17.07
CA GLY A 43 4.97 -20.81 -16.72
C GLY A 43 4.53 -20.89 -15.25
N GLY A 44 4.64 -19.81 -14.50
CA GLY A 44 4.17 -19.77 -13.13
C GLY A 44 2.65 -19.71 -13.01
N LEU A 45 2.13 -20.18 -11.88
CA LEU A 45 0.71 -20.09 -11.54
C LEU A 45 0.29 -18.65 -11.27
N GLY A 46 1.21 -17.83 -10.72
CA GLY A 46 0.92 -16.46 -10.31
C GLY A 46 -0.09 -16.37 -9.19
N LEU A 47 -0.88 -15.30 -9.20
CA LEU A 47 -1.94 -15.05 -8.24
C LEU A 47 -3.28 -14.93 -8.96
N SER A 48 -4.34 -15.47 -8.36
CA SER A 48 -5.71 -15.28 -8.83
C SER A 48 -6.23 -13.90 -8.41
N ASP A 49 -7.35 -13.48 -9.01
CA ASP A 49 -8.02 -12.23 -8.60
C ASP A 49 -8.38 -12.24 -7.11
N LYS A 50 -8.86 -13.36 -6.59
CA LYS A 50 -9.16 -13.52 -5.17
C LYS A 50 -7.95 -13.33 -4.28
N GLU A 51 -6.83 -13.88 -4.68
CA GLU A 51 -5.57 -13.75 -3.94
C GLU A 51 -5.05 -12.31 -3.98
N VAL A 52 -5.14 -11.66 -5.13
CA VAL A 52 -4.79 -10.23 -5.27
C VAL A 52 -5.69 -9.36 -4.40
N ASP A 53 -7.00 -9.60 -4.41
CA ASP A 53 -7.95 -8.85 -3.58
C ASP A 53 -7.65 -9.03 -2.10
N PHE A 54 -7.34 -10.25 -1.67
CA PHE A 54 -6.96 -10.52 -0.29
C PHE A 54 -5.69 -9.76 0.11
N LEU A 55 -4.67 -9.78 -0.73
CA LEU A 55 -3.42 -9.04 -0.48
C LEU A 55 -3.67 -7.54 -0.43
N LEU A 56 -4.51 -7.02 -1.33
CA LEU A 56 -4.86 -5.60 -1.36
C LEU A 56 -5.57 -5.19 -0.07
N GLU A 57 -6.52 -5.97 0.41
CA GLU A 57 -7.21 -5.71 1.68
C GLU A 57 -6.21 -5.66 2.84
N GLN A 58 -5.27 -6.60 2.89
CA GLN A 58 -4.21 -6.62 3.91
C GLN A 58 -3.32 -5.38 3.81
N ASP A 59 -2.97 -4.96 2.61
CA ASP A 59 -2.15 -3.77 2.39
C ASP A 59 -2.89 -2.50 2.82
N ILE A 60 -4.18 -2.40 2.52
CA ILE A 60 -5.01 -1.26 2.95
C ILE A 60 -5.08 -1.19 4.47
N GLU A 61 -5.32 -2.31 5.15
CA GLU A 61 -5.35 -2.37 6.61
C GLU A 61 -4.02 -1.91 7.22
N ARG A 62 -2.91 -2.33 6.64
CA ARG A 62 -1.57 -1.91 7.07
C ARG A 62 -1.39 -0.41 6.93
N VAL A 63 -1.78 0.14 5.79
CA VAL A 63 -1.66 1.59 5.52
C VAL A 63 -2.52 2.40 6.49
N ILE A 64 -3.77 1.97 6.73
CA ILE A 64 -4.67 2.61 7.70
C ILE A 64 -4.03 2.62 9.09
N LYS A 65 -3.45 1.50 9.51
CA LYS A 65 -2.79 1.40 10.80
C LYS A 65 -1.59 2.35 10.90
N GLU A 66 -0.76 2.42 9.87
CA GLU A 66 0.38 3.33 9.81
C GLU A 66 -0.08 4.78 9.92
N LEU A 67 -1.08 5.18 9.15
CA LEU A 67 -1.61 6.55 9.15
C LEU A 67 -2.26 6.90 10.49
N SER A 68 -3.06 6.00 11.05
CA SER A 68 -3.74 6.20 12.34
C SER A 68 -2.77 6.33 13.49
N THR A 69 -1.67 5.59 13.44
CA THR A 69 -0.65 5.60 14.49
C THR A 69 0.19 6.88 14.42
N GLU A 70 0.53 7.33 13.23
CA GLU A 70 1.45 8.46 13.04
C GLU A 70 0.75 9.82 13.07
N TYR A 71 -0.51 9.90 12.61
CA TYR A 71 -1.23 11.16 12.45
C TYR A 71 -2.52 11.15 13.25
N ASP A 72 -2.57 11.91 14.34
CA ASP A 72 -3.75 12.00 15.23
C ASP A 72 -5.00 12.47 14.50
N TRP A 73 -4.84 13.31 13.48
CA TRP A 73 -5.93 13.87 12.71
C TRP A 73 -6.53 12.89 11.69
N PHE A 74 -5.86 11.77 11.38
CA PHE A 74 -6.32 10.88 10.32
C PHE A 74 -7.71 10.30 10.60
N ASN A 75 -7.95 9.82 11.81
CA ASN A 75 -9.24 9.20 12.16
C ASN A 75 -10.40 10.19 12.18
N ASP A 76 -10.12 11.47 12.29
CA ASP A 76 -11.13 12.54 12.29
C ASP A 76 -11.51 13.01 10.88
N LEU A 77 -10.81 12.55 9.85
CA LEU A 77 -11.13 12.90 8.47
C LEU A 77 -12.44 12.26 8.02
N ASP A 78 -13.12 12.93 7.09
CA ASP A 78 -14.21 12.33 6.33
C ASP A 78 -13.69 11.17 5.45
N ASP A 79 -14.60 10.32 5.00
CA ASP A 79 -14.24 9.11 4.27
C ASP A 79 -13.48 9.40 2.98
N VAL A 80 -13.84 10.46 2.25
CA VAL A 80 -13.18 10.81 0.99
C VAL A 80 -11.73 11.22 1.21
N ARG A 81 -11.48 12.07 2.21
CA ARG A 81 -10.10 12.48 2.55
C ARG A 81 -9.28 11.34 3.14
N LYS A 82 -9.91 10.44 3.91
CA LYS A 82 -9.23 9.20 4.34
C LYS A 82 -8.77 8.39 3.13
N ASP A 83 -9.66 8.17 2.18
CA ASP A 83 -9.34 7.42 0.97
C ASP A 83 -8.18 8.05 0.19
N ALA A 84 -8.19 9.39 0.07
CA ALA A 84 -7.10 10.11 -0.59
C ALA A 84 -5.76 9.88 0.12
N MET A 85 -5.73 9.99 1.44
CA MET A 85 -4.50 9.76 2.22
C MET A 85 -4.03 8.32 2.13
N ILE A 86 -4.96 7.37 2.16
CA ILE A 86 -4.62 5.94 1.98
C ILE A 86 -3.98 5.72 0.62
N ASP A 87 -4.56 6.27 -0.44
CA ASP A 87 -4.05 6.14 -1.81
C ASP A 87 -2.64 6.74 -1.95
N ILE A 88 -2.42 7.94 -1.43
CA ILE A 88 -1.10 8.58 -1.45
C ILE A 88 -0.08 7.71 -0.70
N SER A 89 -0.39 7.32 0.52
CA SER A 89 0.51 6.51 1.34
C SER A 89 0.78 5.13 0.74
N PHE A 90 -0.23 4.52 0.14
CA PHE A 90 -0.09 3.26 -0.59
C PHE A 90 0.93 3.40 -1.73
N ASN A 91 0.87 4.50 -2.46
CA ASN A 91 1.73 4.75 -3.61
C ASN A 91 3.19 5.03 -3.21
N ILE A 92 3.40 5.91 -2.23
CA ILE A 92 4.75 6.40 -1.92
C ILE A 92 5.38 5.80 -0.67
N GLY A 93 4.59 5.20 0.20
CA GLY A 93 5.04 4.62 1.47
C GLY A 93 5.16 5.64 2.59
N ALA A 94 5.18 5.14 3.81
CA ALA A 94 5.19 5.96 5.03
C ALA A 94 6.42 6.88 5.13
N THR A 95 7.59 6.39 4.72
CA THR A 95 8.85 7.14 4.81
C THR A 95 8.84 8.38 3.91
N ARG A 96 8.41 8.22 2.65
CA ARG A 96 8.32 9.36 1.71
C ARG A 96 7.21 10.33 2.11
N LEU A 97 6.10 9.80 2.61
CA LEU A 97 4.99 10.64 3.06
C LEU A 97 5.42 11.61 4.17
N ARG A 98 6.24 11.17 5.12
CA ARG A 98 6.76 12.03 6.20
C ARG A 98 7.50 13.27 5.69
N LYS A 99 8.03 13.24 4.49
CA LYS A 99 8.75 14.38 3.89
C LYS A 99 7.82 15.49 3.41
N PHE A 100 6.52 15.22 3.30
CA PHE A 100 5.51 16.22 2.92
C PHE A 100 5.08 17.06 4.13
N VAL A 101 6.04 17.72 4.76
CA VAL A 101 5.83 18.43 6.03
C VAL A 101 4.75 19.49 5.94
N LEU A 102 4.79 20.34 4.90
CA LEU A 102 3.81 21.43 4.73
C LEU A 102 2.41 20.90 4.43
N ALA A 103 2.30 19.87 3.60
CA ALA A 103 1.01 19.23 3.31
C ALA A 103 0.41 18.58 4.56
N LEU A 104 1.24 17.85 5.32
CA LEU A 104 0.79 17.16 6.54
C LEU A 104 0.41 18.15 7.64
N ASP A 105 1.15 19.25 7.80
CA ASP A 105 0.79 20.31 8.74
C ASP A 105 -0.55 20.96 8.38
N ALA A 106 -0.79 21.19 7.08
CA ALA A 106 -2.07 21.71 6.60
C ALA A 106 -3.22 20.71 6.84
N MET A 107 -2.97 19.43 6.67
CA MET A 107 -3.97 18.39 7.02
C MET A 107 -4.31 18.42 8.50
N ALA A 108 -3.31 18.58 9.36
CA ALA A 108 -3.49 18.62 10.80
C ALA A 108 -4.36 19.80 11.26
N THR A 109 -4.31 20.92 10.55
CA THR A 109 -5.09 22.13 10.86
C THR A 109 -6.36 22.26 10.01
N ALA A 110 -6.70 21.23 9.23
CA ALA A 110 -7.85 21.21 8.33
C ALA A 110 -7.80 22.29 7.23
N ASP A 111 -6.61 22.75 6.88
CA ASP A 111 -6.38 23.63 5.74
C ASP A 111 -6.25 22.82 4.45
N TYR A 112 -7.35 22.19 4.05
CA TYR A 112 -7.33 21.18 2.99
C TYR A 112 -6.98 21.74 1.61
N LYS A 113 -7.35 22.97 1.33
CA LYS A 113 -6.95 23.63 0.07
C LYS A 113 -5.44 23.78 -0.01
N ILE A 114 -4.82 24.23 1.08
CA ILE A 114 -3.37 24.39 1.19
C ILE A 114 -2.70 23.01 1.11
N ALA A 115 -3.23 22.03 1.82
CA ALA A 115 -2.71 20.65 1.78
C ALA A 115 -2.69 20.13 0.34
N ALA A 116 -3.77 20.29 -0.40
CA ALA A 116 -3.87 19.88 -1.80
C ALA A 116 -2.81 20.58 -2.68
N GLU A 117 -2.64 21.89 -2.50
CA GLU A 117 -1.62 22.67 -3.24
C GLU A 117 -0.21 22.16 -2.94
N GLU A 118 0.09 21.86 -1.68
CA GLU A 118 1.41 21.36 -1.27
C GLU A 118 1.69 19.95 -1.80
N PHE A 119 0.70 19.07 -1.85
CA PHE A 119 0.85 17.77 -2.47
C PHE A 119 1.13 17.89 -3.98
N LEU A 120 0.45 18.83 -4.65
CA LEU A 120 0.65 19.08 -6.08
C LEU A 120 2.01 19.70 -6.40
N ASP A 121 2.57 20.49 -5.48
CA ASP A 121 3.89 21.09 -5.63
C ASP A 121 4.98 20.11 -5.18
N SER A 122 5.11 19.00 -5.90
CA SER A 122 6.04 17.95 -5.54
C SER A 122 6.50 17.13 -6.75
N ASP A 123 7.64 16.47 -6.61
CA ASP A 123 8.14 15.54 -7.63
C ASP A 123 7.19 14.37 -7.82
N TRP A 124 6.59 13.89 -6.74
CA TRP A 124 5.57 12.84 -6.81
C TRP A 124 4.42 13.25 -7.74
N SER A 125 3.88 14.46 -7.59
CA SER A 125 2.80 14.96 -8.42
C SER A 125 3.21 14.98 -9.90
N ARG A 126 4.42 15.40 -10.19
CA ARG A 126 4.95 15.43 -11.56
C ARG A 126 5.11 14.03 -12.17
N GLN A 127 5.35 13.02 -11.34
CA GLN A 127 5.48 11.62 -11.77
C GLN A 127 4.13 10.94 -12.03
N VAL A 128 3.09 11.29 -11.28
CA VAL A 128 1.77 10.63 -11.31
C VAL A 128 0.63 11.63 -11.59
N LYS A 129 0.81 12.47 -12.56
CA LYS A 129 -0.02 13.66 -12.86
C LYS A 129 -1.53 13.50 -12.71
N GLY A 130 -2.13 12.52 -13.40
CA GLY A 130 -3.57 12.28 -13.32
C GLY A 130 -4.02 11.85 -11.93
N ARG A 131 -3.27 10.95 -11.32
CA ARG A 131 -3.52 10.45 -9.98
C ARG A 131 -3.40 11.54 -8.93
N SER A 132 -2.36 12.37 -9.00
CA SER A 132 -2.16 13.46 -8.05
C SER A 132 -3.23 14.53 -8.16
N ALA A 133 -3.68 14.86 -9.36
CA ALA A 133 -4.76 15.81 -9.57
C ALA A 133 -6.08 15.31 -8.97
N GLU A 134 -6.41 14.06 -9.16
CA GLU A 134 -7.59 13.42 -8.58
C GLU A 134 -7.54 13.43 -7.06
N LEU A 135 -6.43 13.01 -6.49
CA LEU A 135 -6.25 12.96 -5.04
C LEU A 135 -6.24 14.35 -4.40
N ALA A 136 -5.62 15.34 -5.05
CA ALA A 136 -5.65 16.72 -4.59
C ALA A 136 -7.08 17.30 -4.59
N HIS A 137 -7.86 16.98 -5.60
CA HIS A 137 -9.28 17.37 -5.64
C HIS A 137 -10.05 16.78 -4.46
N MET A 138 -9.86 15.51 -4.17
CA MET A 138 -10.50 14.84 -3.03
C MET A 138 -10.10 15.50 -1.71
N ILE A 139 -8.83 15.84 -1.54
CA ILE A 139 -8.34 16.51 -0.33
C ILE A 139 -8.93 17.90 -0.21
N ALA A 140 -8.91 18.70 -1.27
CA ALA A 140 -9.40 20.07 -1.25
C ALA A 140 -10.91 20.14 -0.97
N THR A 141 -11.69 19.26 -1.58
CA THR A 141 -13.16 19.36 -1.60
C THR A 141 -13.88 18.38 -0.68
N GLY A 142 -13.27 17.25 -0.35
CA GLY A 142 -13.95 16.17 0.35
C GLY A 142 -14.93 15.41 -0.53
N GLU A 143 -14.79 15.50 -1.85
CA GLU A 143 -15.65 14.85 -2.83
C GLU A 143 -14.83 14.06 -3.82
N TYR A 144 -15.35 12.92 -4.27
CA TYR A 144 -14.74 12.18 -5.36
C TYR A 144 -14.86 12.97 -6.67
N PRO A 145 -13.87 12.88 -7.57
CA PRO A 145 -13.99 13.52 -8.89
C PRO A 145 -15.13 12.87 -9.70
N GLU A 146 -15.79 13.67 -10.49
CA GLU A 146 -16.88 13.21 -11.39
C GLU A 146 -16.33 12.39 -12.57
#